data_e208b9634a7f32e40027e47112f527da
#
_entry.id   e208b9634a7f32e40027e47112f527da
#
_cell.length_a   1.000
_cell.length_b   1.000
_cell.length_c   1.000
_cell.angle_alpha   90.00
_cell.angle_beta   90.00
_cell.angle_gamma   90.00
#
_symmetry.space_group_name_H-M   'P 1'
#
loop_
_entity.id
_entity.type
_entity.pdbx_description
1 polymer ?
#
loop_
_entity_poly.entity_id
_entity_poly.type
_entity_poly.pdbx_seq_one_letter_code
_entity_poly.pdbx_strand_id
1 'polypeptide(L)'
;PCGRPVMDMRYAGMESRVFGVGLQRGALFSILDAAWPGRASALHAGCDIVDVDAEAGLLRDARGEVHGPFDLVVVADGAASRLRGGISAPRVDKPYPWGALWCLLPAGKWPHVAELRQRYVAARKMIGLLPVGGRPGDPTRRLSFFWSLHTDAFQQWESAGLAPWMDELHTLWPEACDVFAGITAPAQLARARYRDTVMRQWHRGRVVLMGDAAHAMSPQLGQGVNMALLDAEALTGALRESTSIDAALRAYQRERRAHVWIYQLWSRWLTPVFQSDLDSVAKLRDLAFLPMGRLPGGRGQMLRVLTGTQRGLLGRLGLEEEFVDALEPAVLEATATQQG
;
A
#
# COMPACT_ATOMS: atom_id res chain seq x y z
N PRO A 1 21.70 18.45 6.32
CA PRO A 1 21.19 17.59 5.24
C PRO A 1 21.86 18.00 3.95
N CYS A 2 22.67 17.08 3.36
CA CYS A 2 23.53 17.43 2.21
C CYS A 2 22.77 17.51 0.87
N GLY A 3 21.45 17.40 0.83
CA GLY A 3 20.67 17.43 -0.40
C GLY A 3 21.07 16.40 -1.47
N ARG A 4 21.80 15.33 -1.10
CA ARG A 4 22.26 14.31 -2.04
C ARG A 4 21.10 13.42 -2.50
N PRO A 5 20.90 13.22 -3.83
CA PRO A 5 19.90 12.31 -4.33
C PRO A 5 20.27 10.88 -3.94
N VAL A 6 19.29 10.13 -3.38
CA VAL A 6 19.42 8.71 -3.05
C VAL A 6 18.89 7.85 -4.21
N MET A 7 17.79 8.28 -4.81
CA MET A 7 17.13 7.55 -5.89
C MET A 7 16.36 8.52 -6.77
N ASP A 8 16.43 8.32 -8.09
CA ASP A 8 15.59 8.98 -9.10
C ASP A 8 15.05 7.90 -10.03
N MET A 9 13.75 7.62 -9.93
CA MET A 9 13.09 6.54 -10.66
C MET A 9 11.87 7.08 -11.41
N ARG A 10 11.81 6.78 -12.70
CA ARG A 10 10.70 7.16 -13.58
C ARG A 10 10.07 5.90 -14.17
N TYR A 11 8.76 5.72 -14.03
CA TYR A 11 8.04 4.56 -14.56
C TYR A 11 8.12 4.45 -16.08
N ALA A 12 8.14 5.59 -16.80
CA ALA A 12 8.41 5.65 -18.23
C ALA A 12 9.74 5.02 -18.67
N GLY A 13 10.66 4.75 -17.73
CA GLY A 13 11.90 4.00 -18.02
C GLY A 13 11.68 2.48 -18.23
N MET A 14 10.51 1.95 -17.89
CA MET A 14 10.13 0.57 -18.15
C MET A 14 9.36 0.44 -19.48
N GLU A 15 8.40 1.28 -19.69
CA GLU A 15 7.54 1.44 -20.86
C GLU A 15 7.06 2.90 -20.88
N SER A 16 7.16 3.58 -22.04
CA SER A 16 6.89 5.02 -22.14
C SER A 16 5.48 5.43 -21.71
N ARG A 17 4.51 4.51 -21.85
CA ARG A 17 3.10 4.72 -21.49
C ARG A 17 2.77 4.38 -20.04
N VAL A 18 3.72 3.84 -19.26
CA VAL A 18 3.48 3.46 -17.86
C VAL A 18 3.80 4.61 -16.93
N PHE A 19 2.90 4.90 -16.02
CA PHE A 19 3.05 5.94 -15.00
C PHE A 19 2.51 5.45 -13.64
N GLY A 20 2.95 6.12 -12.57
CA GLY A 20 2.44 5.86 -11.22
C GLY A 20 1.22 6.73 -10.93
N VAL A 21 0.18 6.15 -10.35
CA VAL A 21 -1.01 6.87 -9.89
C VAL A 21 -1.00 7.01 -8.39
N GLY A 22 -0.87 8.24 -7.90
CA GLY A 22 -1.16 8.56 -6.51
C GLY A 22 -2.68 8.76 -6.35
N LEU A 23 -3.31 7.98 -5.48
CA LEU A 23 -4.76 8.01 -5.31
C LEU A 23 -5.13 8.04 -3.83
N GLN A 24 -6.08 8.92 -3.47
CA GLN A 24 -6.66 8.90 -2.12
C GLN A 24 -7.44 7.60 -1.91
N ARG A 25 -7.26 6.96 -0.75
CA ARG A 25 -7.99 5.73 -0.41
C ARG A 25 -9.52 5.90 -0.54
N GLY A 26 -10.06 7.04 -0.08
CA GLY A 26 -11.48 7.34 -0.20
C GLY A 26 -11.95 7.51 -1.66
N ALA A 27 -11.10 8.06 -2.55
CA ALA A 27 -11.42 8.18 -3.96
C ALA A 27 -11.49 6.81 -4.64
N LEU A 28 -10.49 5.93 -4.39
CA LEU A 28 -10.52 4.56 -4.88
C LEU A 28 -11.77 3.82 -4.39
N PHE A 29 -12.08 3.93 -3.09
CA PHE A 29 -13.28 3.33 -2.51
C PHE A 29 -14.54 3.82 -3.22
N SER A 30 -14.69 5.14 -3.43
CA SER A 30 -15.86 5.71 -4.08
C SER A 30 -16.03 5.22 -5.53
N ILE A 31 -14.94 5.05 -6.27
CA ILE A 31 -14.96 4.53 -7.64
C ILE A 31 -15.44 3.06 -7.66
N LEU A 32 -14.85 2.23 -6.80
CA LEU A 32 -15.23 0.81 -6.71
C LEU A 32 -16.67 0.63 -6.22
N ASP A 33 -17.06 1.44 -5.25
CA ASP A 33 -18.40 1.45 -4.67
C ASP A 33 -19.47 1.86 -5.68
N ALA A 34 -19.20 2.90 -6.48
CA ALA A 34 -20.10 3.33 -7.57
C ALA A 34 -20.21 2.29 -8.68
N ALA A 35 -19.15 1.51 -8.92
CA ALA A 35 -19.14 0.45 -9.92
C ALA A 35 -19.84 -0.84 -9.46
N TRP A 36 -20.24 -0.93 -8.18
CA TRP A 36 -20.91 -2.13 -7.65
C TRP A 36 -22.44 -2.07 -7.78
N PRO A 37 -23.05 -2.79 -8.75
CA PRO A 37 -24.48 -2.65 -9.07
C PRO A 37 -25.42 -3.21 -8.00
N GLY A 38 -24.95 -4.10 -7.13
CA GLY A 38 -25.74 -4.75 -6.09
C GLY A 38 -25.65 -4.14 -4.70
N ARG A 39 -24.98 -3.00 -4.53
CA ARG A 39 -24.60 -2.44 -3.23
C ARG A 39 -25.77 -2.22 -2.27
N ALA A 40 -26.82 -1.59 -2.73
CA ALA A 40 -27.94 -1.18 -1.85
C ALA A 40 -28.62 -2.34 -1.11
N SER A 41 -28.64 -3.53 -1.72
CA SER A 41 -29.27 -4.74 -1.15
C SER A 41 -28.29 -5.68 -0.48
N ALA A 42 -27.00 -5.50 -0.67
CA ALA A 42 -25.96 -6.46 -0.21
C ALA A 42 -24.98 -5.90 0.81
N LEU A 43 -24.94 -4.57 1.05
CA LEU A 43 -24.06 -3.97 2.06
C LEU A 43 -24.70 -3.94 3.43
N HIS A 44 -24.16 -4.72 4.37
CA HIS A 44 -24.53 -4.72 5.78
C HIS A 44 -23.47 -3.94 6.59
N ALA A 45 -23.63 -2.63 6.64
CA ALA A 45 -22.75 -1.76 7.43
C ALA A 45 -23.04 -1.90 8.94
N GLY A 46 -22.03 -1.61 9.77
CA GLY A 46 -22.15 -1.70 11.24
C GLY A 46 -22.22 -3.12 11.79
N CYS A 47 -21.87 -4.13 10.98
CA CYS A 47 -21.79 -5.54 11.38
C CYS A 47 -20.30 -5.88 11.65
N ASP A 48 -19.93 -6.00 12.91
CA ASP A 48 -18.56 -6.34 13.33
C ASP A 48 -18.43 -7.87 13.47
N ILE A 49 -17.91 -8.52 12.43
CA ILE A 49 -17.70 -9.97 12.42
C ILE A 49 -16.49 -10.32 13.31
N VAL A 50 -16.72 -11.20 14.29
CA VAL A 50 -15.71 -11.59 15.29
C VAL A 50 -15.29 -13.05 15.18
N ASP A 51 -16.07 -13.89 14.50
CA ASP A 51 -15.81 -15.32 14.35
C ASP A 51 -16.31 -15.86 13.02
N VAL A 52 -15.68 -16.94 12.54
CA VAL A 52 -16.03 -17.61 11.29
C VAL A 52 -15.90 -19.12 11.43
N ASP A 53 -16.98 -19.86 11.14
CA ASP A 53 -16.95 -21.31 10.93
C ASP A 53 -16.62 -21.59 9.47
N ALA A 54 -15.39 -22.00 9.23
CA ALA A 54 -14.88 -22.21 7.87
C ALA A 54 -15.54 -23.40 7.15
N GLU A 55 -15.99 -24.42 7.86
CA GLU A 55 -16.60 -25.61 7.27
C GLU A 55 -18.09 -25.37 6.95
N ALA A 56 -18.80 -24.71 7.86
CA ALA A 56 -20.20 -24.39 7.69
C ALA A 56 -20.45 -23.14 6.83
N GLY A 57 -19.45 -22.26 6.67
CA GLY A 57 -19.63 -20.97 6.00
C GLY A 57 -20.49 -20.00 6.80
N LEU A 58 -20.41 -20.07 8.14
CA LEU A 58 -21.17 -19.22 9.04
C LEU A 58 -20.29 -18.11 9.61
N LEU A 59 -20.86 -16.93 9.78
CA LEU A 59 -20.22 -15.79 10.42
C LEU A 59 -20.95 -15.45 11.71
N ARG A 60 -20.21 -15.02 12.74
CA ARG A 60 -20.78 -14.50 13.99
C ARG A 60 -20.33 -13.06 14.19
N ASP A 61 -21.28 -12.18 14.44
CA ASP A 61 -20.97 -10.80 14.77
C ASP A 61 -20.76 -10.58 16.28
N ALA A 62 -20.32 -9.36 16.64
CA ALA A 62 -20.06 -8.97 18.03
C ALA A 62 -21.31 -8.95 18.92
N ARG A 63 -22.52 -8.98 18.34
CA ARG A 63 -23.79 -9.09 19.04
C ARG A 63 -24.21 -10.55 19.26
N GLY A 64 -23.46 -11.50 18.69
CA GLY A 64 -23.75 -12.92 18.74
C GLY A 64 -24.71 -13.41 17.66
N GLU A 65 -25.12 -12.54 16.74
CA GLU A 65 -25.95 -12.89 15.60
C GLU A 65 -25.15 -13.76 14.60
N VAL A 66 -25.81 -14.76 14.03
CA VAL A 66 -25.20 -15.70 13.07
C VAL A 66 -25.75 -15.40 11.67
N HIS A 67 -24.82 -15.22 10.72
CA HIS A 67 -25.12 -14.93 9.32
C HIS A 67 -24.65 -16.08 8.44
N GLY A 68 -25.42 -16.43 7.41
CA GLY A 68 -25.14 -17.51 6.47
C GLY A 68 -26.17 -18.66 6.57
N PRO A 69 -25.87 -19.90 6.11
CA PRO A 69 -24.56 -20.30 5.57
C PRO A 69 -24.26 -19.68 4.20
N PHE A 70 -22.99 -19.32 3.97
CA PHE A 70 -22.50 -18.85 2.70
C PHE A 70 -21.71 -19.94 1.97
N ASP A 71 -21.79 -19.96 0.64
CA ASP A 71 -20.99 -20.88 -0.18
C ASP A 71 -19.51 -20.50 -0.18
N LEU A 72 -19.20 -19.20 -0.09
CA LEU A 72 -17.85 -18.66 0.01
C LEU A 72 -17.85 -17.43 0.89
N VAL A 73 -16.91 -17.37 1.83
CA VAL A 73 -16.60 -16.20 2.67
C VAL A 73 -15.22 -15.67 2.30
N VAL A 74 -15.15 -14.42 1.89
CA VAL A 74 -13.88 -13.74 1.63
C VAL A 74 -13.54 -12.83 2.81
N VAL A 75 -12.48 -13.16 3.53
CA VAL A 75 -11.98 -12.37 4.65
C VAL A 75 -10.95 -11.36 4.13
N ALA A 76 -11.35 -10.09 4.09
CA ALA A 76 -10.55 -8.96 3.63
C ALA A 76 -10.49 -7.85 4.71
N ASP A 77 -10.45 -8.23 5.99
CA ASP A 77 -10.54 -7.37 7.18
C ASP A 77 -9.22 -6.68 7.54
N GLY A 78 -8.22 -6.73 6.64
CA GLY A 78 -7.01 -5.94 6.69
C GLY A 78 -5.89 -6.49 7.58
N ALA A 79 -4.85 -5.67 7.77
CA ALA A 79 -3.62 -6.08 8.46
C ALA A 79 -3.85 -6.53 9.91
N ALA A 80 -4.88 -6.00 10.59
CA ALA A 80 -5.25 -6.37 11.95
C ALA A 80 -6.29 -7.50 12.02
N SER A 81 -6.47 -8.29 10.96
CA SER A 81 -7.44 -9.37 10.86
C SER A 81 -7.54 -10.20 12.14
N ARG A 82 -8.75 -10.31 12.66
CA ARG A 82 -9.06 -11.19 13.80
C ARG A 82 -9.48 -12.60 13.36
N LEU A 83 -9.91 -12.73 12.11
CA LEU A 83 -10.48 -13.97 11.57
C LEU A 83 -9.41 -14.91 10.99
N ARG A 84 -8.23 -14.37 10.60
CA ARG A 84 -7.17 -15.17 9.95
C ARG A 84 -6.74 -16.40 10.75
N GLY A 85 -6.72 -16.31 12.08
CA GLY A 85 -6.33 -17.41 12.97
C GLY A 85 -7.24 -18.63 12.86
N GLY A 86 -8.52 -18.46 12.55
CA GLY A 86 -9.49 -19.54 12.31
C GLY A 86 -9.24 -20.31 11.01
N ILE A 87 -8.47 -19.74 10.07
CA ILE A 87 -8.17 -20.38 8.79
C ILE A 87 -6.87 -21.21 8.87
N SER A 88 -5.80 -20.60 9.34
CA SER A 88 -4.54 -21.32 9.60
C SER A 88 -3.63 -20.52 10.55
N ALA A 89 -2.72 -21.21 11.22
CA ALA A 89 -1.70 -20.53 11.99
C ALA A 89 -0.76 -19.74 11.06
N PRO A 90 -0.52 -18.45 11.34
CA PRO A 90 0.45 -17.66 10.58
C PRO A 90 1.88 -18.18 10.81
N ARG A 91 2.72 -18.09 9.77
CA ARG A 91 4.18 -18.29 9.90
C ARG A 91 4.84 -17.10 10.54
N VAL A 92 4.36 -15.90 10.19
CA VAL A 92 4.76 -14.63 10.74
C VAL A 92 3.49 -13.80 10.95
N ASP A 93 3.37 -13.19 12.11
CA ASP A 93 2.33 -12.21 12.40
C ASP A 93 2.82 -11.27 13.50
N LYS A 94 3.48 -10.20 13.09
CA LYS A 94 4.12 -9.27 14.03
C LYS A 94 3.96 -7.81 13.58
N PRO A 95 3.79 -6.88 14.52
CA PRO A 95 3.84 -5.46 14.20
C PRO A 95 5.26 -5.07 13.77
N TYR A 96 5.37 -4.07 12.89
CA TYR A 96 6.62 -3.36 12.66
C TYR A 96 6.87 -2.37 13.81
N PRO A 97 8.13 -2.20 14.22
CA PRO A 97 8.47 -1.21 15.24
C PRO A 97 8.30 0.23 14.75
N TRP A 98 8.34 0.43 13.45
CA TRP A 98 8.15 1.72 12.79
C TRP A 98 6.74 1.85 12.22
N GLY A 99 6.19 3.06 12.37
CA GLY A 99 4.95 3.49 11.74
C GLY A 99 5.14 4.84 11.06
N ALA A 100 4.05 5.55 10.85
CA ALA A 100 4.10 6.90 10.32
C ALA A 100 2.95 7.77 10.86
N LEU A 101 3.23 9.06 11.01
CA LEU A 101 2.20 10.10 11.03
C LEU A 101 1.79 10.38 9.59
N TRP A 102 0.49 10.46 9.34
CA TRP A 102 -0.03 10.60 8.00
C TRP A 102 -1.23 11.55 7.96
N CYS A 103 -1.29 12.42 6.95
CA CYS A 103 -2.47 13.22 6.64
C CYS A 103 -2.56 13.58 5.16
N LEU A 104 -3.71 14.13 4.78
CA LEU A 104 -3.92 14.75 3.47
C LEU A 104 -3.86 16.27 3.62
N LEU A 105 -3.05 16.92 2.79
CA LEU A 105 -2.87 18.36 2.75
C LEU A 105 -3.29 18.91 1.39
N PRO A 106 -3.86 20.11 1.31
CA PRO A 106 -4.04 20.79 0.02
C PRO A 106 -2.70 20.95 -0.68
N ALA A 107 -2.64 20.69 -1.98
CA ALA A 107 -1.40 20.82 -2.75
C ALA A 107 -0.95 22.28 -2.89
N GLY A 108 -1.88 23.24 -2.85
CA GLY A 108 -1.58 24.66 -2.96
C GLY A 108 -0.72 24.95 -4.19
N LYS A 109 0.41 25.66 -3.97
CA LYS A 109 1.39 25.99 -4.99
C LYS A 109 2.56 24.98 -5.07
N TRP A 110 2.40 23.76 -4.53
CA TRP A 110 3.47 22.76 -4.59
C TRP A 110 3.87 22.45 -6.04
N PRO A 111 5.13 22.66 -6.44
CA PRO A 111 5.53 22.57 -7.85
C PRO A 111 5.69 21.13 -8.35
N HIS A 112 5.83 20.15 -7.44
CA HIS A 112 6.10 18.76 -7.78
C HIS A 112 4.82 17.91 -7.77
N VAL A 113 3.85 18.27 -8.63
CA VAL A 113 2.52 17.65 -8.68
C VAL A 113 2.47 16.30 -9.39
N ALA A 114 3.55 15.88 -10.03
CA ALA A 114 3.64 14.63 -10.80
C ALA A 114 4.66 13.63 -10.23
N GLU A 115 5.20 13.88 -9.05
CA GLU A 115 6.24 13.02 -8.48
C GLU A 115 6.11 12.88 -6.96
N LEU A 116 6.41 11.68 -6.45
CA LEU A 116 6.66 11.46 -5.03
C LEU A 116 8.00 12.06 -4.66
N ARG A 117 8.00 13.03 -3.77
CA ARG A 117 9.22 13.60 -3.18
C ARG A 117 9.41 13.06 -1.78
N GLN A 118 10.64 12.67 -1.47
CA GLN A 118 10.98 12.15 -0.15
C GLN A 118 12.28 12.74 0.37
N ARG A 119 12.35 12.92 1.69
CA ARG A 119 13.55 13.30 2.43
C ARG A 119 13.88 12.22 3.45
N TYR A 120 15.17 11.97 3.63
CA TYR A 120 15.67 10.97 4.56
C TYR A 120 16.70 11.58 5.50
N VAL A 121 16.64 11.19 6.79
CA VAL A 121 17.71 11.45 7.76
C VAL A 121 18.17 10.09 8.27
N ALA A 122 19.33 9.64 7.79
CA ALA A 122 19.82 8.27 7.97
C ALA A 122 18.73 7.24 7.58
N ALA A 123 18.53 6.17 8.36
CA ALA A 123 17.38 5.27 8.24
C ALA A 123 16.28 5.56 9.28
N ARG A 124 16.41 6.65 10.04
CA ARG A 124 15.52 6.95 11.20
C ARG A 124 14.34 7.82 10.83
N LYS A 125 14.47 8.68 9.81
CA LYS A 125 13.39 9.57 9.38
C LYS A 125 13.20 9.47 7.89
N MET A 126 11.99 9.23 7.50
CA MET A 126 11.52 9.27 6.12
C MET A 126 10.30 10.19 6.08
N ILE A 127 10.39 11.23 5.27
CA ILE A 127 9.35 12.22 5.10
C ILE A 127 8.97 12.21 3.63
N GLY A 128 7.68 12.24 3.32
CA GLY A 128 7.26 12.24 1.92
C GLY A 128 6.00 13.05 1.67
N LEU A 129 5.96 13.58 0.46
CA LEU A 129 4.80 14.23 -0.15
C LEU A 129 4.50 13.50 -1.46
N LEU A 130 3.35 12.84 -1.51
CA LEU A 130 2.84 12.13 -2.68
C LEU A 130 1.61 12.85 -3.20
N PRO A 131 1.61 13.35 -4.44
CA PRO A 131 0.40 13.86 -5.09
C PRO A 131 -0.64 12.74 -5.23
N VAL A 132 -1.88 13.01 -4.78
CA VAL A 132 -2.97 12.01 -4.77
C VAL A 132 -4.26 12.54 -5.41
N GLY A 133 -4.16 13.63 -6.15
CA GLY A 133 -5.29 14.22 -6.88
C GLY A 133 -6.43 14.70 -5.99
N GLY A 134 -7.58 14.87 -6.61
CA GLY A 134 -8.85 15.16 -5.95
C GLY A 134 -9.63 13.89 -5.60
N ARG A 135 -10.94 14.03 -5.40
CA ARG A 135 -11.88 12.92 -5.22
C ARG A 135 -13.22 13.28 -5.90
N PRO A 136 -14.08 12.31 -6.18
CA PRO A 136 -15.44 12.61 -6.69
C PRO A 136 -16.15 13.65 -5.79
N GLY A 137 -16.67 14.70 -6.42
CA GLY A 137 -17.34 15.80 -5.72
C GLY A 137 -16.43 16.85 -5.05
N ASP A 138 -15.10 16.66 -5.08
CA ASP A 138 -14.13 17.62 -4.55
C ASP A 138 -12.81 17.55 -5.36
N PRO A 139 -12.64 18.42 -6.36
CA PRO A 139 -11.50 18.41 -7.27
C PRO A 139 -10.21 18.97 -6.63
N THR A 140 -10.26 19.43 -5.39
CA THR A 140 -9.09 19.99 -4.71
C THR A 140 -7.94 19.02 -4.74
N ARG A 141 -6.86 19.36 -5.42
CA ARG A 141 -5.62 18.56 -5.45
C ARG A 141 -5.00 18.47 -4.07
N ARG A 142 -4.64 17.27 -3.65
CA ARG A 142 -4.05 17.00 -2.34
C ARG A 142 -2.74 16.25 -2.46
N LEU A 143 -1.95 16.41 -1.41
CA LEU A 143 -0.73 15.66 -1.16
C LEU A 143 -0.98 14.73 0.02
N SER A 144 -0.59 13.48 -0.12
CA SER A 144 -0.45 12.55 1.01
C SER A 144 0.89 12.82 1.66
N PHE A 145 0.86 13.38 2.85
CA PHE A 145 2.01 13.59 3.71
C PHE A 145 2.22 12.37 4.58
N PHE A 146 3.48 11.96 4.76
CA PHE A 146 3.87 10.97 5.76
C PHE A 146 5.22 11.31 6.40
N TRP A 147 5.33 10.98 7.68
CA TRP A 147 6.52 11.12 8.50
C TRP A 147 6.74 9.84 9.30
N SER A 148 7.86 9.13 9.06
CA SER A 148 8.16 7.91 9.81
C SER A 148 8.52 8.20 11.25
N LEU A 149 7.97 7.39 12.15
CA LEU A 149 8.18 7.49 13.59
C LEU A 149 8.13 6.09 14.20
N HIS A 150 8.95 5.84 15.22
CA HIS A 150 8.86 4.62 16.02
C HIS A 150 7.51 4.54 16.72
N THR A 151 6.87 3.36 16.72
CA THR A 151 5.46 3.24 17.17
C THR A 151 5.28 3.48 18.67
N ASP A 152 6.31 3.27 19.48
CA ASP A 152 6.32 3.60 20.90
C ASP A 152 6.54 5.11 21.17
N ALA A 153 7.07 5.84 20.21
CA ALA A 153 7.25 7.29 20.30
C ALA A 153 5.99 8.10 19.96
N PHE A 154 4.91 7.48 19.48
CA PHE A 154 3.67 8.20 19.13
C PHE A 154 3.08 8.98 20.30
N GLN A 155 3.05 8.40 21.48
CA GLN A 155 2.51 9.05 22.67
C GLN A 155 3.38 10.23 23.12
N GLN A 156 4.71 10.05 23.12
CA GLN A 156 5.66 11.11 23.45
C GLN A 156 5.53 12.29 22.45
N TRP A 157 5.45 11.99 21.16
CA TRP A 157 5.25 13.00 20.12
C TRP A 157 3.96 13.80 20.36
N GLU A 158 2.84 13.13 20.66
CA GLU A 158 1.55 13.79 20.93
C GLU A 158 1.62 14.68 22.16
N SER A 159 2.27 14.20 23.24
CA SER A 159 2.43 14.96 24.47
C SER A 159 3.36 16.16 24.33
N ALA A 160 4.35 16.10 23.44
CA ALA A 160 5.24 17.23 23.15
C ALA A 160 4.55 18.35 22.35
N GLY A 161 3.43 18.07 21.72
CA GLY A 161 2.71 19.00 20.87
C GLY A 161 3.32 19.20 19.48
N LEU A 162 2.68 20.05 18.67
CA LEU A 162 3.10 20.26 17.28
C LEU A 162 4.34 21.13 17.13
N ALA A 163 4.56 22.13 17.99
CA ALA A 163 5.55 23.16 17.75
C ALA A 163 6.99 22.60 17.57
N PRO A 164 7.55 21.78 18.47
CA PRO A 164 8.92 21.26 18.30
C PRO A 164 9.05 20.37 17.03
N TRP A 165 8.00 19.63 16.68
CA TRP A 165 7.97 18.79 15.50
C TRP A 165 7.86 19.61 14.21
N MET A 166 7.09 20.71 14.20
CA MET A 166 7.00 21.62 13.07
C MET A 166 8.33 22.34 12.82
N ASP A 167 9.03 22.77 13.87
CA ASP A 167 10.36 23.38 13.76
C ASP A 167 11.36 22.39 13.12
N GLU A 168 11.31 21.13 13.53
CA GLU A 168 12.12 20.09 12.91
C GLU A 168 11.74 19.88 11.43
N LEU A 169 10.46 19.81 11.11
CA LEU A 169 9.92 19.61 9.77
C LEU A 169 10.35 20.75 8.83
N HIS A 170 10.24 22.01 9.28
CA HIS A 170 10.68 23.18 8.53
C HIS A 170 12.20 23.19 8.31
N THR A 171 12.98 22.75 9.31
CA THR A 171 14.44 22.61 9.16
C THR A 171 14.82 21.54 8.14
N LEU A 172 14.11 20.41 8.12
CA LEU A 172 14.41 19.30 7.23
C LEU A 172 13.89 19.53 5.80
N TRP A 173 12.80 20.29 5.65
CA TRP A 173 12.19 20.51 4.33
C TRP A 173 11.62 21.94 4.16
N PRO A 174 12.51 22.96 4.13
CA PRO A 174 12.08 24.36 4.07
C PRO A 174 11.22 24.69 2.83
N GLU A 175 11.45 24.00 1.69
CA GLU A 175 10.71 24.26 0.45
C GLU A 175 9.24 23.81 0.52
N ALA A 176 8.86 23.01 1.52
CA ALA A 176 7.50 22.53 1.72
C ALA A 176 6.77 23.19 2.91
N CYS A 177 7.34 24.24 3.51
CA CYS A 177 6.76 24.93 4.66
C CYS A 177 5.32 25.40 4.41
N ASP A 178 5.04 25.95 3.22
CA ASP A 178 3.67 26.41 2.87
C ASP A 178 2.65 25.24 2.87
N VAL A 179 3.08 24.03 2.45
CA VAL A 179 2.25 22.84 2.48
C VAL A 179 2.01 22.41 3.94
N PHE A 180 3.05 22.43 4.76
CA PHE A 180 2.98 22.01 6.16
C PHE A 180 2.17 22.96 7.03
N ALA A 181 2.02 24.22 6.66
CA ALA A 181 1.16 25.20 7.35
C ALA A 181 -0.29 24.75 7.48
N GLY A 182 -0.74 23.80 6.65
CA GLY A 182 -2.05 23.15 6.78
C GLY A 182 -2.20 22.23 8.00
N ILE A 183 -1.09 21.89 8.69
CA ILE A 183 -1.10 21.03 9.88
C ILE A 183 -1.16 21.93 11.11
N THR A 184 -2.35 22.09 11.69
CA THR A 184 -2.61 23.00 12.81
C THR A 184 -2.93 22.29 14.12
N ALA A 185 -3.23 20.99 14.07
CA ALA A 185 -3.52 20.18 15.26
C ALA A 185 -3.01 18.75 15.14
N PRO A 186 -2.51 18.10 16.23
CA PRO A 186 -2.07 16.70 16.21
C PRO A 186 -3.15 15.72 15.72
N ALA A 187 -4.42 16.04 15.99
CA ALA A 187 -5.56 15.20 15.57
C ALA A 187 -5.73 15.06 14.05
N GLN A 188 -5.11 15.95 13.25
CA GLN A 188 -5.09 15.84 11.79
C GLN A 188 -4.16 14.72 11.30
N LEU A 189 -3.23 14.25 12.15
CA LEU A 189 -2.21 13.26 11.81
C LEU A 189 -2.63 11.88 12.33
N ALA A 190 -3.07 11.03 11.40
CA ALA A 190 -3.34 9.63 11.70
C ALA A 190 -2.04 8.88 12.01
N ARG A 191 -2.07 8.00 13.00
CA ARG A 191 -0.95 7.15 13.43
C ARG A 191 -1.02 5.81 12.71
N ALA A 192 -0.36 5.70 11.58
CA ALA A 192 -0.31 4.46 10.81
C ALA A 192 0.63 3.45 11.49
N ARG A 193 0.13 2.26 11.73
CA ARG A 193 0.89 1.10 12.23
C ARG A 193 0.87 0.02 11.16
N TYR A 194 2.00 -0.63 10.97
CA TYR A 194 2.16 -1.66 9.94
C TYR A 194 2.35 -3.02 10.59
N ARG A 195 2.06 -4.06 9.83
CA ARG A 195 2.17 -5.44 10.27
C ARG A 195 2.83 -6.29 9.20
N ASP A 196 3.63 -7.26 9.60
CA ASP A 196 4.20 -8.28 8.73
C ASP A 196 3.42 -9.58 8.96
N THR A 197 2.68 -10.02 7.94
CA THR A 197 1.85 -11.22 8.02
C THR A 197 2.20 -12.18 6.91
N VAL A 198 2.50 -13.44 7.26
CA VAL A 198 2.70 -14.54 6.32
C VAL A 198 1.84 -15.71 6.76
N MET A 199 0.82 -16.02 5.99
CA MET A 199 -0.04 -17.16 6.24
C MET A 199 0.52 -18.44 5.62
N ARG A 200 0.32 -19.59 6.28
CA ARG A 200 0.67 -20.92 5.73
C ARG A 200 -0.33 -21.35 4.67
N GLN A 201 -1.60 -21.18 4.98
CA GLN A 201 -2.73 -21.43 4.08
C GLN A 201 -3.60 -20.18 4.06
N TRP A 202 -4.13 -19.88 2.89
CA TRP A 202 -4.99 -18.72 2.70
C TRP A 202 -6.47 -19.10 2.65
N HIS A 203 -6.79 -20.36 2.66
CA HIS A 203 -8.18 -20.84 2.68
C HIS A 203 -8.33 -22.07 3.57
N ARG A 204 -9.54 -22.28 4.04
CA ARG A 204 -10.01 -23.49 4.72
C ARG A 204 -11.50 -23.62 4.51
N GLY A 205 -11.97 -24.81 4.12
CA GLY A 205 -13.39 -25.05 3.85
C GLY A 205 -13.94 -23.99 2.88
N ARG A 206 -14.93 -23.24 3.32
CA ARG A 206 -15.61 -22.18 2.56
C ARG A 206 -15.01 -20.78 2.74
N VAL A 207 -13.90 -20.64 3.43
CA VAL A 207 -13.31 -19.32 3.76
C VAL A 207 -11.96 -19.12 3.08
N VAL A 208 -11.75 -17.93 2.54
CA VAL A 208 -10.48 -17.50 1.93
C VAL A 208 -10.04 -16.14 2.47
N LEU A 209 -8.74 -15.99 2.71
CA LEU A 209 -8.09 -14.72 3.06
C LEU A 209 -7.64 -13.98 1.80
N MET A 210 -7.78 -12.64 1.79
CA MET A 210 -7.38 -11.78 0.69
C MET A 210 -6.70 -10.50 1.20
N GLY A 211 -5.79 -9.95 0.40
CA GLY A 211 -5.10 -8.70 0.70
C GLY A 211 -4.33 -8.75 2.03
N ASP A 212 -4.36 -7.67 2.78
CA ASP A 212 -3.62 -7.55 4.05
C ASP A 212 -4.05 -8.57 5.12
N ALA A 213 -5.25 -9.15 5.03
CA ALA A 213 -5.65 -10.25 5.90
C ALA A 213 -4.77 -11.48 5.70
N ALA A 214 -4.32 -11.76 4.47
CA ALA A 214 -3.45 -12.87 4.11
C ALA A 214 -1.95 -12.53 4.19
N HIS A 215 -1.55 -11.31 3.80
CA HIS A 215 -0.15 -10.99 3.51
C HIS A 215 0.23 -9.52 3.73
N ALA A 216 -0.22 -8.93 4.84
CA ALA A 216 0.20 -7.57 5.21
C ALA A 216 1.73 -7.43 5.20
N MET A 217 2.21 -6.29 4.73
CA MET A 217 3.63 -5.97 4.63
C MET A 217 3.89 -4.49 4.90
N SER A 218 5.15 -4.10 5.07
CA SER A 218 5.50 -2.69 5.24
C SER A 218 5.23 -1.90 3.95
N PRO A 219 4.91 -0.59 4.05
CA PRO A 219 4.51 0.21 2.89
C PRO A 219 5.66 0.66 1.99
N GLN A 220 6.89 0.20 2.21
CA GLN A 220 8.10 0.67 1.52
C GLN A 220 8.02 0.59 -0.01
N LEU A 221 7.28 -0.39 -0.52
CA LEU A 221 7.10 -0.59 -1.97
C LEU A 221 5.83 0.07 -2.53
N GLY A 222 4.91 0.54 -1.68
CA GLY A 222 3.62 1.08 -2.11
C GLY A 222 2.69 0.07 -2.79
N GLN A 223 2.92 -1.25 -2.62
CA GLN A 223 2.28 -2.30 -3.41
C GLN A 223 1.07 -2.99 -2.72
N GLY A 224 0.71 -2.61 -1.49
CA GLY A 224 -0.35 -3.31 -0.74
C GLY A 224 -1.70 -3.33 -1.49
N VAL A 225 -2.15 -2.19 -2.00
CA VAL A 225 -3.41 -2.10 -2.77
C VAL A 225 -3.33 -2.88 -4.08
N ASN A 226 -2.22 -2.77 -4.81
CA ASN A 226 -2.03 -3.53 -6.05
C ASN A 226 -2.10 -5.03 -5.81
N MET A 227 -1.46 -5.53 -4.74
CA MET A 227 -1.53 -6.95 -4.39
C MET A 227 -2.96 -7.38 -4.07
N ALA A 228 -3.73 -6.55 -3.36
CA ALA A 228 -5.13 -6.87 -3.03
C ALA A 228 -6.06 -6.86 -4.27
N LEU A 229 -5.85 -5.94 -5.21
CA LEU A 229 -6.59 -5.92 -6.47
C LEU A 229 -6.28 -7.14 -7.34
N LEU A 230 -5.00 -7.49 -7.47
CA LEU A 230 -4.58 -8.72 -8.16
C LEU A 230 -5.07 -10.00 -7.46
N ASP A 231 -5.25 -9.99 -6.15
CA ASP A 231 -5.90 -11.09 -5.44
C ASP A 231 -7.36 -11.24 -5.84
N ALA A 232 -8.10 -10.12 -5.94
CA ALA A 232 -9.50 -10.13 -6.35
C ALA A 232 -9.66 -10.64 -7.78
N GLU A 233 -8.78 -10.22 -8.69
CA GLU A 233 -8.72 -10.69 -10.07
C GLU A 233 -8.46 -12.19 -10.15
N ALA A 234 -7.39 -12.67 -9.50
CA ALA A 234 -7.00 -14.07 -9.49
C ALA A 234 -8.07 -14.98 -8.85
N LEU A 235 -8.71 -14.54 -7.76
CA LEU A 235 -9.80 -15.29 -7.14
C LEU A 235 -11.01 -15.38 -8.10
N THR A 236 -11.35 -14.26 -8.75
CA THR A 236 -12.46 -14.22 -9.71
C THR A 236 -12.19 -15.14 -10.92
N GLY A 237 -10.99 -15.11 -11.48
CA GLY A 237 -10.56 -16.02 -12.55
C GLY A 237 -10.65 -17.48 -12.12
N ALA A 238 -10.06 -17.80 -10.97
CA ALA A 238 -10.09 -19.15 -10.42
C ALA A 238 -11.51 -19.68 -10.18
N LEU A 239 -12.44 -18.84 -9.70
CA LEU A 239 -13.85 -19.22 -9.53
C LEU A 239 -14.58 -19.47 -10.84
N ARG A 240 -14.23 -18.73 -11.89
CA ARG A 240 -14.84 -18.92 -13.25
C ARG A 240 -14.34 -20.18 -13.94
N GLU A 241 -13.08 -20.55 -13.74
CA GLU A 241 -12.42 -21.64 -14.48
C GLU A 241 -12.49 -22.99 -13.74
N SER A 242 -12.80 -23.00 -12.46
CA SER A 242 -12.77 -24.22 -11.64
C SER A 242 -14.14 -24.87 -11.56
N THR A 243 -14.15 -26.19 -11.41
CA THR A 243 -15.37 -27.00 -11.26
C THR A 243 -15.91 -27.04 -9.84
N SER A 244 -15.15 -26.56 -8.85
CA SER A 244 -15.57 -26.48 -7.45
C SER A 244 -14.87 -25.32 -6.73
N ILE A 245 -15.48 -24.82 -5.67
CA ILE A 245 -14.93 -23.76 -4.82
C ILE A 245 -13.55 -24.17 -4.28
N ASP A 246 -13.42 -25.39 -3.77
CA ASP A 246 -12.17 -25.89 -3.21
C ASP A 246 -11.02 -25.94 -4.28
N ALA A 247 -11.34 -26.35 -5.52
CA ALA A 247 -10.38 -26.26 -6.62
C ALA A 247 -10.00 -24.82 -6.95
N ALA A 248 -10.96 -23.89 -6.95
CA ALA A 248 -10.74 -22.47 -7.18
C ALA A 248 -9.83 -21.87 -6.09
N LEU A 249 -10.07 -22.16 -4.82
CA LEU A 249 -9.28 -21.62 -3.73
C LEU A 249 -7.83 -22.14 -3.75
N ARG A 250 -7.62 -23.39 -4.13
CA ARG A 250 -6.27 -23.94 -4.36
C ARG A 250 -5.57 -23.27 -5.55
N ALA A 251 -6.29 -23.01 -6.64
CA ALA A 251 -5.74 -22.34 -7.82
C ALA A 251 -5.34 -20.90 -7.47
N TYR A 252 -6.23 -20.14 -6.85
CA TYR A 252 -5.98 -18.79 -6.34
C TYR A 252 -4.71 -18.73 -5.47
N GLN A 253 -4.63 -19.55 -4.42
CA GLN A 253 -3.47 -19.55 -3.52
C GLN A 253 -2.17 -19.91 -4.26
N ARG A 254 -2.20 -20.89 -5.18
CA ARG A 254 -1.02 -21.31 -5.94
C ARG A 254 -0.52 -20.19 -6.85
N GLU A 255 -1.41 -19.51 -7.53
CA GLU A 255 -1.09 -18.40 -8.44
C GLU A 255 -0.49 -17.21 -7.68
N ARG A 256 -1.18 -16.77 -6.63
CA ARG A 256 -0.81 -15.56 -5.92
C ARG A 256 0.40 -15.69 -5.00
N ARG A 257 0.60 -16.88 -4.44
CA ARG A 257 1.63 -17.11 -3.40
C ARG A 257 3.04 -16.78 -3.87
N ALA A 258 3.41 -17.18 -5.09
CA ALA A 258 4.74 -16.92 -5.64
C ALA A 258 4.95 -15.41 -5.90
N HIS A 259 3.90 -14.72 -6.35
CA HIS A 259 3.93 -13.28 -6.58
C HIS A 259 4.04 -12.50 -5.26
N VAL A 260 3.15 -12.76 -4.31
CA VAL A 260 3.15 -12.09 -3.00
C VAL A 260 4.45 -12.34 -2.22
N TRP A 261 5.00 -13.57 -2.28
CA TRP A 261 6.22 -13.93 -1.57
C TRP A 261 7.41 -13.02 -1.92
N ILE A 262 7.59 -12.67 -3.20
CA ILE A 262 8.71 -11.81 -3.60
C ILE A 262 8.56 -10.40 -3.05
N TYR A 263 7.32 -9.86 -2.95
CA TYR A 263 7.06 -8.55 -2.36
C TYR A 263 7.24 -8.55 -0.84
N GLN A 264 6.86 -9.62 -0.17
CA GLN A 264 7.14 -9.80 1.26
C GLN A 264 8.66 -9.85 1.52
N LEU A 265 9.42 -10.54 0.66
CA LEU A 265 10.88 -10.59 0.75
C LEU A 265 11.48 -9.19 0.58
N TRP A 266 11.14 -8.50 -0.50
CA TRP A 266 11.63 -7.14 -0.76
C TRP A 266 11.22 -6.16 0.33
N SER A 267 9.98 -6.21 0.79
CA SER A 267 9.48 -5.37 1.88
C SER A 267 10.33 -5.55 3.16
N ARG A 268 10.64 -6.79 3.54
CA ARG A 268 11.49 -7.09 4.70
C ARG A 268 12.92 -6.63 4.54
N TRP A 269 13.47 -6.76 3.34
CA TRP A 269 14.85 -6.34 3.07
C TRP A 269 14.98 -4.81 2.99
N LEU A 270 13.99 -4.13 2.42
CA LEU A 270 14.02 -2.69 2.27
C LEU A 270 13.65 -1.95 3.57
N THR A 271 12.82 -2.53 4.43
CA THR A 271 12.42 -1.85 5.66
C THR A 271 13.61 -1.42 6.51
N PRO A 272 14.60 -2.24 6.84
CA PRO A 272 15.76 -1.79 7.62
C PRO A 272 16.61 -0.73 6.91
N VAL A 273 16.59 -0.71 5.60
CA VAL A 273 17.34 0.26 4.78
C VAL A 273 16.77 1.68 4.90
N PHE A 274 15.46 1.78 5.10
CA PHE A 274 14.74 3.07 5.18
C PHE A 274 14.18 3.39 6.57
N GLN A 275 13.94 2.37 7.39
CA GLN A 275 13.36 2.49 8.72
C GLN A 275 14.07 1.56 9.71
N SER A 276 15.17 2.03 10.28
CA SER A 276 15.93 1.34 11.34
C SER A 276 16.81 2.31 12.12
N ASP A 277 17.34 1.83 13.23
CA ASP A 277 18.34 2.54 14.02
C ASP A 277 19.79 2.28 13.55
N LEU A 278 19.97 1.60 12.41
CA LEU A 278 21.26 1.17 11.88
C LEU A 278 21.83 2.22 10.91
N ASP A 279 22.62 3.17 11.41
CA ASP A 279 23.25 4.22 10.60
C ASP A 279 24.21 3.66 9.54
N SER A 280 24.82 2.50 9.79
CA SER A 280 25.68 1.81 8.80
C SER A 280 24.89 1.35 7.57
N VAL A 281 23.68 0.87 7.77
CA VAL A 281 22.77 0.45 6.69
C VAL A 281 22.34 1.66 5.85
N ALA A 282 22.06 2.80 6.49
CA ALA A 282 21.74 4.04 5.80
C ALA A 282 22.91 4.53 4.93
N LYS A 283 24.16 4.48 5.43
CA LYS A 283 25.35 4.83 4.66
C LYS A 283 25.55 3.92 3.46
N LEU A 284 25.34 2.61 3.63
CA LEU A 284 25.42 1.64 2.54
C LEU A 284 24.34 1.91 1.48
N ARG A 285 23.10 2.21 1.91
CA ARG A 285 22.03 2.63 0.99
C ARG A 285 22.45 3.84 0.15
N ASP A 286 22.91 4.90 0.80
CA ASP A 286 23.28 6.16 0.15
C ASP A 286 24.43 5.97 -0.85
N LEU A 287 25.31 5.00 -0.60
CA LEU A 287 26.40 4.65 -1.50
C LEU A 287 25.94 3.76 -2.68
N ALA A 288 25.02 2.82 -2.43
CA ALA A 288 24.70 1.74 -3.38
C ALA A 288 23.48 2.06 -4.27
N PHE A 289 22.44 2.73 -3.74
CA PHE A 289 21.16 2.84 -4.46
C PHE A 289 21.24 3.73 -5.70
N LEU A 290 21.95 4.86 -5.61
CA LEU A 290 22.07 5.76 -6.76
C LEU A 290 22.88 5.14 -7.91
N PRO A 291 24.07 4.53 -7.69
CA PRO A 291 24.78 3.79 -8.74
C PRO A 291 23.96 2.63 -9.30
N MET A 292 23.31 1.84 -8.45
CA MET A 292 22.48 0.71 -8.88
C MET A 292 21.30 1.15 -9.77
N GLY A 293 20.66 2.27 -9.43
CA GLY A 293 19.58 2.86 -10.24
C GLY A 293 20.05 3.45 -11.59
N ARG A 294 21.35 3.70 -11.76
CA ARG A 294 21.95 4.16 -13.04
C ARG A 294 22.36 3.01 -13.96
N LEU A 295 22.59 1.81 -13.40
CA LEU A 295 22.89 0.62 -14.19
C LEU A 295 21.62 0.10 -14.89
N PRO A 296 21.65 -0.18 -16.21
CA PRO A 296 20.44 -0.62 -16.95
C PRO A 296 19.73 -1.82 -16.32
N GLY A 297 20.48 -2.86 -15.95
CA GLY A 297 19.90 -4.04 -15.28
C GLY A 297 19.34 -3.73 -13.89
N GLY A 298 20.07 -2.97 -13.07
CA GLY A 298 19.63 -2.56 -11.73
C GLY A 298 18.38 -1.70 -11.78
N ARG A 299 18.35 -0.71 -12.66
CA ARG A 299 17.17 0.17 -12.87
C ARG A 299 15.94 -0.63 -13.28
N GLY A 300 16.09 -1.52 -14.28
CA GLY A 300 14.99 -2.37 -14.75
C GLY A 300 14.44 -3.27 -13.65
N GLN A 301 15.30 -3.85 -12.80
CA GLN A 301 14.88 -4.65 -11.66
C GLN A 301 14.13 -3.81 -10.61
N MET A 302 14.64 -2.62 -10.26
CA MET A 302 13.97 -1.72 -9.32
C MET A 302 12.60 -1.29 -9.85
N LEU A 303 12.47 -0.96 -11.13
CA LEU A 303 11.20 -0.60 -11.76
C LEU A 303 10.20 -1.74 -11.71
N ARG A 304 10.61 -2.98 -12.03
CA ARG A 304 9.71 -4.15 -11.93
C ARG A 304 9.15 -4.33 -10.52
N VAL A 305 9.98 -4.15 -9.51
CA VAL A 305 9.53 -4.21 -8.11
C VAL A 305 8.56 -3.08 -7.79
N LEU A 306 8.86 -1.85 -8.19
CA LEU A 306 8.02 -0.66 -7.91
C LEU A 306 6.70 -0.65 -8.70
N THR A 307 6.65 -1.31 -9.86
CA THR A 307 5.41 -1.39 -10.67
C THR A 307 4.52 -2.58 -10.34
N GLY A 308 4.93 -3.45 -9.43
CA GLY A 308 4.12 -4.64 -9.11
C GLY A 308 4.30 -5.78 -10.11
N THR A 309 5.15 -5.64 -11.13
CA THR A 309 5.27 -6.62 -12.22
C THR A 309 6.31 -7.72 -11.99
N GLN A 310 7.06 -7.68 -10.91
CA GLN A 310 8.01 -8.75 -10.56
C GLN A 310 7.26 -10.01 -10.13
N ARG A 311 7.53 -11.14 -10.77
CA ARG A 311 7.01 -12.47 -10.40
C ARG A 311 8.13 -13.42 -10.06
N GLY A 312 8.22 -13.85 -8.80
CA GLY A 312 9.37 -14.64 -8.33
C GLY A 312 10.69 -13.86 -8.47
N LEU A 313 11.81 -14.55 -8.51
CA LEU A 313 13.14 -13.92 -8.57
C LEU A 313 13.47 -13.32 -9.95
N LEU A 314 13.07 -13.97 -11.03
CA LEU A 314 13.46 -13.62 -12.40
C LEU A 314 12.26 -13.36 -13.33
N GLY A 315 11.06 -13.80 -12.95
CA GLY A 315 9.86 -13.67 -13.76
C GLY A 315 9.30 -12.26 -13.79
N ARG A 316 8.49 -11.98 -14.80
CA ARG A 316 7.75 -10.73 -14.98
C ARG A 316 6.29 -11.07 -15.30
N LEU A 317 5.35 -10.31 -14.75
CA LEU A 317 3.99 -10.22 -15.27
C LEU A 317 4.04 -9.42 -16.56
N GLY A 318 3.47 -9.96 -17.64
CA GLY A 318 3.19 -9.18 -18.84
C GLY A 318 2.17 -8.11 -18.53
N LEU A 319 2.31 -6.95 -19.15
CA LEU A 319 1.20 -6.00 -19.25
C LEU A 319 0.47 -6.37 -20.54
N GLU A 320 -0.83 -6.53 -20.46
CA GLU A 320 -1.67 -6.78 -21.66
C GLU A 320 -1.64 -5.54 -22.55
N GLU A 321 -1.54 -5.75 -23.87
CA GLU A 321 -1.48 -4.63 -24.83
C GLU A 321 -2.73 -3.76 -24.71
N GLU A 322 -3.91 -4.36 -24.59
CA GLU A 322 -5.18 -3.66 -24.41
C GLU A 322 -5.16 -2.74 -23.17
N PHE A 323 -4.58 -3.21 -22.04
CA PHE A 323 -4.40 -2.38 -20.85
C PHE A 323 -3.43 -1.22 -21.10
N VAL A 324 -2.32 -1.47 -21.80
CA VAL A 324 -1.32 -0.43 -22.09
C VAL A 324 -1.89 0.61 -23.05
N ASP A 325 -2.65 0.19 -24.04
CA ASP A 325 -3.34 1.08 -24.99
C ASP A 325 -4.41 1.95 -24.30
N ALA A 326 -5.13 1.40 -23.33
CA ALA A 326 -6.07 2.14 -22.51
C ALA A 326 -5.44 3.23 -21.63
N LEU A 327 -4.13 3.18 -21.38
CA LEU A 327 -3.41 4.22 -20.63
C LEU A 327 -3.05 5.45 -21.49
N GLU A 328 -3.04 5.33 -22.80
CA GLU A 328 -2.56 6.38 -23.71
C GLU A 328 -3.36 7.70 -23.61
N PRO A 329 -4.70 7.71 -23.56
CA PRO A 329 -5.48 8.94 -23.33
C PRO A 329 -5.17 9.61 -22.00
N ALA A 330 -5.00 8.84 -20.93
CA ALA A 330 -4.71 9.35 -19.61
C ALA A 330 -3.29 9.98 -19.51
N VAL A 331 -2.32 9.44 -20.25
CA VAL A 331 -0.98 10.03 -20.36
C VAL A 331 -1.03 11.37 -21.05
N LEU A 332 -1.78 11.48 -22.14
CA LEU A 332 -1.93 12.74 -22.91
C LEU A 332 -2.60 13.83 -22.06
N GLU A 333 -3.66 13.50 -21.32
CA GLU A 333 -4.34 14.43 -20.42
C GLU A 333 -3.44 14.88 -19.28
N ALA A 334 -2.68 13.97 -18.67
CA ALA A 334 -1.73 14.28 -17.60
C ALA A 334 -0.62 15.20 -18.10
N THR A 335 -0.11 14.99 -19.31
CA THR A 335 0.94 15.80 -19.93
C THR A 335 0.44 17.21 -20.29
N ALA A 336 -0.77 17.32 -20.82
CA ALA A 336 -1.40 18.60 -21.15
C ALA A 336 -1.64 19.47 -19.89
N THR A 337 -2.01 18.83 -18.76
CA THR A 337 -2.22 19.51 -17.48
C THR A 337 -0.93 19.99 -16.81
N GLN A 338 0.25 19.50 -17.24
CA GLN A 338 1.57 19.93 -16.74
C GLN A 338 2.12 21.15 -17.50
N GLN A 339 1.62 21.43 -18.70
CA GLN A 339 2.08 22.52 -19.57
C GLN A 339 1.21 23.78 -19.49
N GLY A 340 0.09 23.76 -18.82
CA GLY A 340 -0.79 24.90 -18.53
C GLY A 340 -0.75 25.29 -17.05
#